data_55b006c06a73a0a15089732a676389c5
#
_entry.id   55b006c06a73a0a15089732a676389c5
#
_cell.length_a   1.000
_cell.length_b   1.000
_cell.length_c   1.000
_cell.angle_alpha   90.00
_cell.angle_beta   90.00
_cell.angle_gamma   90.00
#
_symmetry.space_group_name_H-M   'P 1'
#
loop_
_entity.id
_entity.type
_entity.pdbx_description
1 polymer ?
#
loop_
_entity_poly.entity_id
_entity_poly.type
_entity_poly.pdbx_seq_one_letter_code
_entity_poly.pdbx_strand_id
1 'polypeptide(L)'
;MNYRETTEYLDSLNGLGSRPGLENISELLTRLGNPQNKVRAVHIAGTNGKGSVGAFLTSVLTMAGYRIGRYCSPAVFDPLETISFNGVNISEDDFARVITDTVSVCDENLCPTRFEIETAAAFMFFDRMKCDIAIVECGMGGELDATNVMSDVICSVITPVSMDHMSFLGDTIEKIAECKAGIIKPGVDVAAYKDERYSSVLTERAMQTQSDIYYIDDENIICNTGNNELVFSYRGYKDIRLNTPAAYQAVNGAIALEVVDRLRNKGYNLTDDIIRAGMYNMKWPGRFEILNDNKKMLILDGAHNPAGAAAFADSYRRLYGDEKSVIILAMFKDKDTRGVLEHIMPLADSVITTMAPDNPRSFPAKDLAEYIKKYYDIEVGYEADIYKAVSLAFDMAGENKVIACGSLAHLALVK
;
A
#
# COMPACT_ATOMS: atom_id res chain seq x y z
N MET A 1 20.34 -20.61 1.24
CA MET A 1 20.88 -19.33 0.73
C MET A 1 21.08 -18.39 1.90
N ASN A 2 22.09 -17.50 1.86
CA ASN A 2 22.15 -16.33 2.71
C ASN A 2 21.29 -15.20 2.15
N TYR A 3 21.16 -14.06 2.84
CA TYR A 3 20.29 -12.95 2.42
C TYR A 3 20.64 -12.41 1.02
N ARG A 4 21.93 -12.20 0.73
CA ARG A 4 22.39 -11.73 -0.58
C ARG A 4 22.05 -12.71 -1.70
N GLU A 5 22.36 -13.98 -1.51
CA GLU A 5 22.02 -15.03 -2.49
C GLU A 5 20.51 -15.12 -2.72
N THR A 6 19.71 -14.88 -1.66
CA THR A 6 18.24 -14.88 -1.72
C THR A 6 17.73 -13.73 -2.56
N THR A 7 18.25 -12.51 -2.34
CA THR A 7 17.85 -11.32 -3.12
C THR A 7 18.27 -11.46 -4.59
N GLU A 8 19.49 -11.92 -4.87
CA GLU A 8 19.98 -12.21 -6.24
C GLU A 8 19.09 -13.25 -6.93
N TYR A 9 18.67 -14.31 -6.22
CA TYR A 9 17.74 -15.30 -6.75
C TYR A 9 16.37 -14.70 -7.08
N LEU A 10 15.75 -13.96 -6.14
CA LEU A 10 14.46 -13.32 -6.35
C LEU A 10 14.51 -12.32 -7.51
N ASP A 11 15.60 -11.57 -7.65
CA ASP A 11 15.78 -10.62 -8.75
C ASP A 11 15.89 -11.31 -10.11
N SER A 12 16.46 -12.51 -10.17
CA SER A 12 16.52 -13.31 -11.40
C SER A 12 15.14 -13.70 -11.92
N LEU A 13 14.11 -13.72 -11.05
CA LEU A 13 12.73 -14.05 -11.39
C LEU A 13 11.92 -12.85 -11.92
N ASN A 14 12.44 -11.62 -11.82
CA ASN A 14 11.73 -10.41 -12.26
C ASN A 14 11.33 -10.47 -13.75
N GLY A 15 12.06 -11.22 -14.58
CA GLY A 15 11.75 -11.44 -15.99
C GLY A 15 10.49 -12.27 -16.27
N LEU A 16 9.97 -13.00 -15.28
CA LEU A 16 8.77 -13.82 -15.42
C LEU A 16 7.47 -13.00 -15.43
N GLY A 17 7.53 -11.73 -14.95
CA GLY A 17 6.38 -10.84 -14.86
C GLY A 17 5.29 -11.32 -13.91
N SER A 18 4.10 -10.72 -14.02
CA SER A 18 2.90 -11.15 -13.29
C SER A 18 2.15 -12.22 -14.08
N ARG A 19 1.83 -13.32 -13.44
CA ARG A 19 1.03 -14.42 -13.99
C ARG A 19 -0.22 -14.59 -13.13
N PRO A 20 -1.37 -14.03 -13.53
CA PRO A 20 -2.63 -14.24 -12.82
C PRO A 20 -3.03 -15.71 -12.85
N GLY A 21 -3.47 -16.24 -11.71
CA GLY A 21 -3.87 -17.64 -11.54
C GLY A 21 -3.47 -18.15 -10.17
N LEU A 22 -4.15 -19.20 -9.71
CA LEU A 22 -3.92 -19.76 -8.37
C LEU A 22 -3.27 -21.14 -8.40
N GLU A 23 -3.05 -21.71 -9.58
CA GLU A 23 -2.59 -23.09 -9.75
C GLU A 23 -1.17 -23.28 -9.19
N ASN A 24 -0.23 -22.41 -9.61
CA ASN A 24 1.16 -22.50 -9.17
C ASN A 24 1.32 -22.29 -7.67
N ILE A 25 0.71 -21.21 -7.15
CA ILE A 25 0.79 -20.93 -5.71
C ILE A 25 0.11 -22.01 -4.88
N SER A 26 -1.01 -22.58 -5.35
CA SER A 26 -1.72 -23.65 -4.65
C SER A 26 -0.89 -24.94 -4.60
N GLU A 27 -0.23 -25.32 -5.69
CA GLU A 27 0.68 -26.46 -5.71
C GLU A 27 1.91 -26.22 -4.81
N LEU A 28 2.52 -25.02 -4.87
CA LEU A 28 3.63 -24.64 -4.01
C LEU A 28 3.27 -24.77 -2.54
N LEU A 29 2.14 -24.21 -2.14
CA LEU A 29 1.65 -24.26 -0.74
C LEU A 29 1.29 -25.68 -0.32
N THR A 30 0.76 -26.52 -1.22
CA THR A 30 0.50 -27.93 -0.93
C THR A 30 1.78 -28.66 -0.59
N ARG A 31 2.85 -28.47 -1.36
CA ARG A 31 4.16 -29.05 -1.08
C ARG A 31 4.79 -28.55 0.23
N LEU A 32 4.43 -27.33 0.65
CA LEU A 32 4.86 -26.73 1.93
C LEU A 32 3.98 -27.12 3.11
N GLY A 33 2.95 -27.97 2.93
CA GLY A 33 2.05 -28.41 3.99
C GLY A 33 0.96 -27.40 4.36
N ASN A 34 0.56 -26.56 3.39
CA ASN A 34 -0.54 -25.59 3.46
C ASN A 34 -0.43 -24.62 4.64
N PRO A 35 0.67 -23.87 4.82
CA PRO A 35 0.85 -22.95 5.94
C PRO A 35 -0.20 -21.83 5.97
N GLN A 36 -0.78 -21.41 4.81
CA GLN A 36 -1.82 -20.40 4.70
C GLN A 36 -3.13 -20.78 5.43
N ASN A 37 -3.37 -22.07 5.67
CA ASN A 37 -4.57 -22.56 6.37
C ASN A 37 -4.37 -22.69 7.89
N LYS A 38 -3.20 -22.29 8.41
CA LYS A 38 -2.87 -22.41 9.83
C LYS A 38 -2.95 -21.07 10.57
N VAL A 39 -3.30 -19.99 9.88
CA VAL A 39 -3.45 -18.66 10.45
C VAL A 39 -4.71 -18.00 9.93
N ARG A 40 -5.46 -17.35 10.80
CA ARG A 40 -6.62 -16.54 10.42
C ARG A 40 -6.16 -15.27 9.72
N ALA A 41 -6.90 -14.80 8.72
CA ALA A 41 -6.47 -13.65 7.96
C ALA A 41 -7.53 -12.54 7.84
N VAL A 42 -7.07 -11.29 7.86
CA VAL A 42 -7.77 -10.15 7.27
C VAL A 42 -7.17 -9.93 5.89
N HIS A 43 -7.99 -10.04 4.84
CA HIS A 43 -7.54 -9.96 3.46
C HIS A 43 -7.93 -8.61 2.85
N ILE A 44 -6.95 -7.88 2.30
CA ILE A 44 -7.13 -6.49 1.88
C ILE A 44 -6.86 -6.34 0.38
N ALA A 45 -7.90 -5.95 -0.39
CA ALA A 45 -7.77 -5.51 -1.78
C ALA A 45 -8.18 -4.03 -1.91
N GLY A 46 -7.88 -3.44 -3.05
CA GLY A 46 -8.17 -2.05 -3.37
C GLY A 46 -7.12 -1.46 -4.30
N THR A 47 -7.27 -0.21 -4.70
CA THR A 47 -6.23 0.49 -5.46
C THR A 47 -5.33 1.27 -4.52
N ASN A 48 -5.88 2.19 -3.75
CA ASN A 48 -5.16 3.02 -2.80
C ASN A 48 -5.56 2.69 -1.35
N GLY A 49 -4.65 2.86 -0.40
CA GLY A 49 -4.95 2.71 1.03
C GLY A 49 -4.71 1.33 1.64
N LYS A 50 -4.52 0.25 0.85
CA LYS A 50 -4.31 -1.11 1.35
C LYS A 50 -3.25 -1.18 2.45
N GLY A 51 -2.03 -0.73 2.15
CA GLY A 51 -0.92 -0.74 3.08
C GLY A 51 -1.17 0.11 4.33
N SER A 52 -1.85 1.27 4.21
CA SER A 52 -2.22 2.10 5.36
C SER A 52 -3.23 1.40 6.27
N VAL A 53 -4.30 0.81 5.71
CA VAL A 53 -5.28 0.03 6.47
C VAL A 53 -4.61 -1.15 7.17
N GLY A 54 -3.73 -1.88 6.45
CA GLY A 54 -2.94 -2.96 7.04
C GLY A 54 -2.05 -2.49 8.20
N ALA A 55 -1.44 -1.30 8.09
CA ALA A 55 -0.62 -0.72 9.16
C ALA A 55 -1.45 -0.35 10.40
N PHE A 56 -2.62 0.27 10.22
CA PHE A 56 -3.54 0.56 11.33
C PHE A 56 -3.96 -0.72 12.05
N LEU A 57 -4.40 -1.74 11.31
CA LEU A 57 -4.82 -3.02 11.88
C LEU A 57 -3.68 -3.72 12.62
N THR A 58 -2.48 -3.75 12.02
CA THR A 58 -1.29 -4.31 12.68
C THR A 58 -1.01 -3.59 13.99
N SER A 59 -1.03 -2.25 14.00
CA SER A 59 -0.76 -1.46 15.19
C SER A 59 -1.80 -1.71 16.30
N VAL A 60 -3.10 -1.66 15.98
CA VAL A 60 -4.18 -1.87 16.95
C VAL A 60 -4.14 -3.28 17.53
N LEU A 61 -4.01 -4.30 16.70
CA LEU A 61 -4.05 -5.69 17.11
C LEU A 61 -2.78 -6.09 17.91
N THR A 62 -1.62 -5.59 17.54
CA THR A 62 -0.38 -5.76 18.32
C THR A 62 -0.49 -5.10 19.68
N MET A 63 -1.07 -3.89 19.75
CA MET A 63 -1.31 -3.19 21.03
C MET A 63 -2.28 -3.96 21.93
N ALA A 64 -3.20 -4.72 21.35
CA ALA A 64 -4.11 -5.63 22.06
C ALA A 64 -3.44 -6.93 22.56
N GLY A 65 -2.16 -7.14 22.22
CA GLY A 65 -1.38 -8.31 22.64
C GLY A 65 -1.48 -9.52 21.71
N TYR A 66 -2.12 -9.39 20.53
CA TYR A 66 -2.16 -10.47 19.54
C TYR A 66 -0.84 -10.57 18.77
N ARG A 67 -0.51 -11.76 18.32
CA ARG A 67 0.65 -12.07 17.47
C ARG A 67 0.26 -11.84 16.02
N ILE A 68 0.70 -10.75 15.43
CA ILE A 68 0.27 -10.29 14.12
C ILE A 68 1.36 -10.49 13.08
N GLY A 69 1.06 -11.32 12.07
CA GLY A 69 1.82 -11.36 10.82
C GLY A 69 1.26 -10.32 9.84
N ARG A 70 2.11 -9.65 9.08
CA ARG A 70 1.68 -8.78 8.00
C ARG A 70 2.45 -9.06 6.74
N TYR A 71 1.72 -9.17 5.62
CA TYR A 71 2.27 -9.22 4.27
C TYR A 71 1.75 -8.04 3.46
N CYS A 72 2.64 -7.29 2.83
CA CYS A 72 2.32 -6.15 1.98
C CYS A 72 3.28 -6.07 0.79
N SER A 73 2.81 -5.48 -0.32
CA SER A 73 3.61 -5.31 -1.53
C SER A 73 3.16 -4.09 -2.34
N PRO A 74 4.08 -3.43 -3.04
CA PRO A 74 5.52 -3.61 -2.97
C PRO A 74 6.14 -3.02 -1.69
N ALA A 75 7.37 -3.44 -1.37
CA ALA A 75 8.21 -2.72 -0.41
C ALA A 75 8.52 -1.31 -0.92
N VAL A 76 8.73 -0.37 0.00
CA VAL A 76 9.04 1.03 -0.33
C VAL A 76 10.51 1.34 -0.06
N PHE A 77 10.99 1.07 1.15
CA PHE A 77 12.34 1.44 1.60
C PHE A 77 13.28 0.24 1.72
N ASP A 78 12.76 -0.93 2.09
CA ASP A 78 13.54 -2.14 2.32
C ASP A 78 12.74 -3.37 1.86
N PRO A 79 13.31 -4.29 1.07
CA PRO A 79 12.64 -5.55 0.69
C PRO A 79 12.05 -6.33 1.88
N LEU A 80 12.66 -6.23 3.07
CA LEU A 80 12.20 -6.88 4.28
C LEU A 80 10.87 -6.32 4.82
N GLU A 81 10.41 -5.14 4.35
CA GLU A 81 9.11 -4.57 4.72
C GLU A 81 7.92 -5.41 4.25
N THR A 82 8.12 -6.26 3.25
CA THR A 82 7.06 -7.12 2.69
C THR A 82 6.50 -8.08 3.73
N ILE A 83 7.32 -8.54 4.67
CA ILE A 83 6.94 -9.48 5.72
C ILE A 83 7.30 -8.89 7.07
N SER A 84 6.34 -8.77 7.98
CA SER A 84 6.59 -8.30 9.33
C SER A 84 5.84 -9.11 10.38
N PHE A 85 6.35 -9.06 11.62
CA PHE A 85 5.74 -9.65 12.81
C PHE A 85 5.62 -8.58 13.89
N ASN A 86 4.41 -8.34 14.38
CA ASN A 86 4.10 -7.30 15.38
C ASN A 86 4.66 -5.91 15.00
N GLY A 87 4.59 -5.57 13.70
CA GLY A 87 5.06 -4.29 13.17
C GLY A 87 6.59 -4.17 13.01
N VAL A 88 7.34 -5.24 13.26
CA VAL A 88 8.79 -5.32 13.04
C VAL A 88 9.06 -6.13 11.78
N ASN A 89 9.86 -5.60 10.86
CA ASN A 89 10.24 -6.31 9.64
C ASN A 89 10.94 -7.63 9.95
N ILE A 90 10.76 -8.62 9.09
CA ILE A 90 11.47 -9.89 9.16
C ILE A 90 12.99 -9.65 9.15
N SER A 91 13.76 -10.45 9.87
CA SER A 91 15.23 -10.37 9.82
C SER A 91 15.78 -10.92 8.51
N GLU A 92 16.97 -10.47 8.09
CA GLU A 92 17.66 -11.01 6.91
C GLU A 92 17.81 -12.54 6.98
N ASP A 93 18.18 -13.07 8.15
CA ASP A 93 18.35 -14.50 8.37
C ASP A 93 17.03 -15.29 8.24
N ASP A 94 15.95 -14.76 8.82
CA ASP A 94 14.65 -15.41 8.72
C ASP A 94 14.06 -15.30 7.31
N PHE A 95 14.24 -14.16 6.63
CA PHE A 95 13.85 -13.98 5.24
C PHE A 95 14.58 -14.97 4.34
N ALA A 96 15.91 -15.04 4.44
CA ALA A 96 16.71 -15.99 3.67
C ALA A 96 16.29 -17.44 3.94
N ARG A 97 15.98 -17.76 5.19
CA ARG A 97 15.54 -19.11 5.59
C ARG A 97 14.18 -19.46 5.00
N VAL A 98 13.16 -18.59 5.14
CA VAL A 98 11.82 -18.91 4.63
C VAL A 98 11.77 -18.95 3.11
N ILE A 99 12.51 -18.08 2.41
CA ILE A 99 12.63 -18.15 0.94
C ILE A 99 13.37 -19.42 0.52
N THR A 100 14.49 -19.76 1.16
CA THR A 100 15.23 -21.01 0.84
C THR A 100 14.35 -22.24 1.02
N ASP A 101 13.61 -22.34 2.11
CA ASP A 101 12.71 -23.45 2.36
C ASP A 101 11.56 -23.49 1.35
N THR A 102 11.01 -22.32 0.98
CA THR A 102 9.98 -22.23 -0.06
C THR A 102 10.48 -22.73 -1.41
N VAL A 103 11.68 -22.31 -1.81
CA VAL A 103 12.27 -22.72 -3.11
C VAL A 103 12.69 -24.18 -3.11
N SER A 104 13.04 -24.75 -1.96
CA SER A 104 13.52 -26.15 -1.87
C SER A 104 12.52 -27.20 -2.33
N VAL A 105 11.22 -26.87 -2.38
CA VAL A 105 10.16 -27.77 -2.87
C VAL A 105 9.79 -27.54 -4.34
N CYS A 106 10.43 -26.57 -5.01
CA CYS A 106 10.25 -26.31 -6.43
C CYS A 106 11.06 -27.30 -7.27
N ASP A 107 10.54 -27.67 -8.44
CA ASP A 107 11.19 -28.50 -9.45
C ASP A 107 10.93 -27.93 -10.86
N GLU A 108 11.36 -28.62 -11.90
CA GLU A 108 11.18 -28.21 -13.31
C GLU A 108 9.69 -28.07 -13.74
N ASN A 109 8.77 -28.69 -13.01
CA ASN A 109 7.33 -28.65 -13.26
C ASN A 109 6.62 -27.54 -12.49
N LEU A 110 7.28 -26.93 -11.50
CA LEU A 110 6.73 -25.86 -10.65
C LEU A 110 7.65 -24.64 -10.69
N CYS A 111 7.30 -23.68 -11.54
CA CYS A 111 8.06 -22.45 -11.76
C CYS A 111 7.29 -21.23 -11.23
N PRO A 112 7.22 -21.01 -9.92
CA PRO A 112 6.50 -19.88 -9.34
C PRO A 112 7.19 -18.56 -9.66
N THR A 113 6.38 -17.49 -9.76
CA THR A 113 6.85 -16.12 -9.86
C THR A 113 7.47 -15.67 -8.55
N ARG A 114 8.24 -14.56 -8.58
CA ARG A 114 8.75 -13.91 -7.36
C ARG A 114 7.64 -13.67 -6.34
N PHE A 115 6.51 -13.11 -6.78
CA PHE A 115 5.38 -12.78 -5.90
C PHE A 115 4.76 -14.03 -5.25
N GLU A 116 4.65 -15.13 -5.98
CA GLU A 116 4.15 -16.41 -5.43
C GLU A 116 5.11 -16.98 -4.38
N ILE A 117 6.43 -16.89 -4.60
CA ILE A 117 7.45 -17.32 -3.63
C ILE A 117 7.39 -16.47 -2.37
N GLU A 118 7.38 -15.13 -2.51
CA GLU A 118 7.30 -14.22 -1.38
C GLU A 118 6.00 -14.41 -0.58
N THR A 119 4.87 -14.64 -1.27
CA THR A 119 3.57 -14.94 -0.64
C THR A 119 3.60 -16.24 0.16
N ALA A 120 4.14 -17.32 -0.42
CA ALA A 120 4.26 -18.60 0.27
C ALA A 120 5.21 -18.51 1.47
N ALA A 121 6.34 -17.82 1.31
CA ALA A 121 7.31 -17.57 2.38
C ALA A 121 6.69 -16.77 3.55
N ALA A 122 5.84 -15.77 3.25
CA ALA A 122 5.12 -15.03 4.27
C ALA A 122 4.21 -15.97 5.11
N PHE A 123 3.42 -16.84 4.47
CA PHE A 123 2.59 -17.80 5.19
C PHE A 123 3.42 -18.79 6.02
N MET A 124 4.56 -19.26 5.51
CA MET A 124 5.48 -20.09 6.29
C MET A 124 6.03 -19.34 7.52
N PHE A 125 6.39 -18.09 7.35
CA PHE A 125 6.88 -17.26 8.45
C PHE A 125 5.79 -17.07 9.52
N PHE A 126 4.55 -16.79 9.12
CA PHE A 126 3.42 -16.61 10.05
C PHE A 126 3.11 -17.89 10.83
N ASP A 127 3.15 -19.05 10.17
CA ASP A 127 3.00 -20.35 10.87
C ASP A 127 4.13 -20.58 11.88
N ARG A 128 5.39 -20.30 11.52
CA ARG A 128 6.55 -20.43 12.43
C ARG A 128 6.45 -19.49 13.62
N MET A 129 6.03 -18.24 13.36
CA MET A 129 5.83 -17.25 14.41
C MET A 129 4.57 -17.50 15.22
N LYS A 130 3.75 -18.50 14.88
CA LYS A 130 2.45 -18.79 15.54
C LYS A 130 1.58 -17.55 15.62
N CYS A 131 1.40 -16.86 14.50
CA CYS A 131 0.55 -15.68 14.42
C CYS A 131 -0.90 -16.04 14.74
N ASP A 132 -1.56 -15.18 15.53
CA ASP A 132 -3.00 -15.30 15.80
C ASP A 132 -3.82 -14.81 14.59
N ILE A 133 -3.31 -13.74 13.94
CA ILE A 133 -3.93 -13.12 12.76
C ILE A 133 -2.85 -12.71 11.77
N ALA A 134 -3.09 -12.95 10.49
CA ALA A 134 -2.32 -12.39 9.39
C ALA A 134 -3.09 -11.24 8.72
N ILE A 135 -2.46 -10.09 8.54
CA ILE A 135 -2.97 -8.98 7.73
C ILE A 135 -2.30 -9.09 6.36
N VAL A 136 -3.09 -9.48 5.35
CA VAL A 136 -2.57 -9.84 4.03
C VAL A 136 -3.10 -8.89 2.96
N GLU A 137 -2.19 -8.17 2.32
CA GLU A 137 -2.47 -7.26 1.22
C GLU A 137 -2.33 -7.98 -0.12
N CYS A 138 -3.35 -7.87 -1.01
CA CYS A 138 -3.24 -8.29 -2.41
C CYS A 138 -2.19 -7.47 -3.15
N GLY A 139 -1.39 -8.12 -3.96
CA GLY A 139 -0.46 -7.45 -4.85
C GLY A 139 -1.18 -6.72 -5.98
N MET A 140 -2.05 -7.43 -6.70
CA MET A 140 -2.80 -6.88 -7.83
C MET A 140 -4.16 -7.57 -7.98
N GLY A 141 -5.22 -6.75 -8.17
CA GLY A 141 -6.57 -7.31 -8.33
C GLY A 141 -7.11 -7.89 -7.02
N GLY A 142 -7.39 -9.17 -7.01
CA GLY A 142 -7.92 -9.91 -5.86
C GLY A 142 -8.24 -11.36 -6.21
N GLU A 143 -9.15 -11.62 -7.15
CA GLU A 143 -9.65 -12.97 -7.46
C GLU A 143 -8.52 -13.95 -7.82
N LEU A 144 -7.62 -13.55 -8.72
CA LEU A 144 -6.49 -14.34 -9.20
C LEU A 144 -5.16 -13.95 -8.56
N ASP A 145 -5.20 -13.19 -7.48
CA ASP A 145 -4.00 -12.80 -6.72
C ASP A 145 -3.48 -13.99 -5.91
N ALA A 146 -2.16 -14.20 -5.89
CA ALA A 146 -1.56 -15.31 -5.17
C ALA A 146 -1.90 -15.35 -3.67
N THR A 147 -2.31 -14.22 -3.07
CA THR A 147 -2.78 -14.17 -1.69
C THR A 147 -4.17 -14.76 -1.49
N ASN A 148 -4.96 -14.95 -2.57
CA ASN A 148 -6.36 -15.39 -2.47
C ASN A 148 -6.55 -16.90 -2.24
N VAL A 149 -5.51 -17.56 -1.76
CA VAL A 149 -5.47 -19.00 -1.43
C VAL A 149 -5.82 -19.33 0.02
N MET A 150 -6.07 -18.32 0.85
CA MET A 150 -6.41 -18.49 2.26
C MET A 150 -7.85 -19.00 2.42
N SER A 151 -8.05 -19.96 3.34
CA SER A 151 -9.36 -20.53 3.66
C SER A 151 -9.99 -19.94 4.92
N ASP A 152 -9.20 -19.51 5.91
CA ASP A 152 -9.68 -18.93 7.18
C ASP A 152 -9.56 -17.39 7.15
N VAL A 153 -10.37 -16.76 6.30
CA VAL A 153 -10.49 -15.30 6.23
C VAL A 153 -11.58 -14.85 7.21
N ILE A 154 -11.24 -13.98 8.16
CA ILE A 154 -12.14 -13.46 9.19
C ILE A 154 -12.78 -12.13 8.83
N CYS A 155 -12.20 -11.38 7.90
CA CYS A 155 -12.77 -10.17 7.32
C CYS A 155 -12.10 -9.90 5.96
N SER A 156 -12.91 -9.60 4.93
CA SER A 156 -12.44 -9.09 3.65
C SER A 156 -12.53 -7.56 3.63
N VAL A 157 -11.52 -6.89 3.08
CA VAL A 157 -11.44 -5.43 3.08
C VAL A 157 -11.26 -4.91 1.66
N ILE A 158 -12.12 -3.99 1.22
CA ILE A 158 -12.00 -3.32 -0.07
C ILE A 158 -11.76 -1.82 0.18
N THR A 159 -10.51 -1.40 0.03
CA THR A 159 -10.13 0.02 0.11
C THR A 159 -10.53 0.76 -1.17
N PRO A 160 -10.42 2.10 -1.28
CA PRO A 160 -10.82 2.84 -2.47
C PRO A 160 -10.30 2.23 -3.76
N VAL A 161 -11.22 2.04 -4.73
CA VAL A 161 -10.93 1.50 -6.07
C VAL A 161 -10.84 2.66 -7.06
N SER A 162 -9.82 2.67 -7.89
CA SER A 162 -9.63 3.63 -8.97
C SER A 162 -8.98 2.96 -10.19
N MET A 163 -8.93 3.68 -11.31
CA MET A 163 -8.28 3.18 -12.52
C MET A 163 -6.79 2.99 -12.28
N ASP A 164 -6.34 1.75 -12.31
CA ASP A 164 -4.94 1.33 -12.23
C ASP A 164 -4.80 -0.09 -12.79
N HIS A 165 -3.62 -0.47 -13.25
CA HIS A 165 -3.33 -1.80 -13.82
C HIS A 165 -4.31 -2.26 -14.91
N MET A 166 -4.79 -1.32 -15.76
CA MET A 166 -5.84 -1.56 -16.75
C MET A 166 -5.53 -2.68 -17.75
N SER A 167 -4.26 -2.92 -18.04
CA SER A 167 -3.83 -4.02 -18.94
C SER A 167 -4.10 -5.42 -18.35
N PHE A 168 -4.30 -5.54 -17.03
CA PHE A 168 -4.56 -6.79 -16.33
C PHE A 168 -5.97 -6.88 -15.77
N LEU A 169 -6.50 -5.78 -15.22
CA LEU A 169 -7.74 -5.77 -14.46
C LEU A 169 -8.95 -5.29 -15.28
N GLY A 170 -8.72 -4.78 -16.48
CA GLY A 170 -9.76 -4.23 -17.34
C GLY A 170 -9.76 -2.70 -17.41
N ASP A 171 -10.53 -2.18 -18.33
CA ASP A 171 -10.55 -0.79 -18.78
C ASP A 171 -11.70 0.04 -18.18
N THR A 172 -12.46 -0.55 -17.24
CA THR A 172 -13.51 0.16 -16.49
C THR A 172 -13.36 -0.07 -14.99
N ILE A 173 -13.91 0.87 -14.21
CA ILE A 173 -13.82 0.80 -12.75
C ILE A 173 -14.60 -0.40 -12.19
N GLU A 174 -15.69 -0.77 -12.85
CA GLU A 174 -16.51 -1.92 -12.47
C GLU A 174 -15.73 -3.23 -12.63
N LYS A 175 -15.03 -3.43 -13.77
CA LYS A 175 -14.18 -4.61 -13.98
C LYS A 175 -13.06 -4.70 -12.94
N ILE A 176 -12.42 -3.57 -12.63
CA ILE A 176 -11.38 -3.51 -11.60
C ILE A 176 -11.97 -3.87 -10.23
N ALA A 177 -13.17 -3.35 -9.91
CA ALA A 177 -13.87 -3.67 -8.67
C ALA A 177 -14.29 -5.14 -8.60
N GLU A 178 -14.74 -5.72 -9.72
CA GLU A 178 -15.08 -7.14 -9.85
C GLU A 178 -13.88 -8.05 -9.52
N CYS A 179 -12.71 -7.78 -10.12
CA CYS A 179 -11.48 -8.48 -9.79
C CYS A 179 -11.14 -8.39 -8.29
N LYS A 180 -11.33 -7.21 -7.67
CA LYS A 180 -11.05 -7.01 -6.24
C LYS A 180 -12.08 -7.69 -5.35
N ALA A 181 -13.36 -7.69 -5.74
CA ALA A 181 -14.43 -8.37 -5.04
C ALA A 181 -14.21 -9.89 -4.95
N GLY A 182 -13.36 -10.46 -5.80
CA GLY A 182 -13.00 -11.89 -5.77
C GLY A 182 -12.34 -12.36 -4.46
N ILE A 183 -11.89 -11.46 -3.58
CA ILE A 183 -11.41 -11.82 -2.23
C ILE A 183 -12.54 -12.05 -1.22
N ILE A 184 -13.78 -11.69 -1.54
CA ILE A 184 -14.92 -11.89 -0.66
C ILE A 184 -15.23 -13.37 -0.58
N LYS A 185 -14.98 -13.98 0.59
CA LYS A 185 -15.19 -15.40 0.87
C LYS A 185 -16.60 -15.66 1.39
N PRO A 186 -17.19 -16.84 1.17
CA PRO A 186 -18.53 -17.16 1.62
C PRO A 186 -18.72 -16.98 3.14
N GLY A 187 -19.75 -16.19 3.52
CA GLY A 187 -20.12 -15.94 4.92
C GLY A 187 -19.14 -15.05 5.70
N VAL A 188 -18.21 -14.37 5.02
CA VAL A 188 -17.23 -13.50 5.66
C VAL A 188 -17.64 -12.03 5.56
N ASP A 189 -17.60 -11.32 6.69
CA ASP A 189 -17.88 -9.88 6.73
C ASP A 189 -16.95 -9.09 5.81
N VAL A 190 -17.50 -8.07 5.15
CA VAL A 190 -16.77 -7.20 4.23
C VAL A 190 -16.80 -5.76 4.74
N ALA A 191 -15.64 -5.15 4.96
CA ALA A 191 -15.50 -3.70 5.16
C ALA A 191 -15.09 -3.07 3.84
N ALA A 192 -15.92 -2.20 3.25
CA ALA A 192 -15.67 -1.64 1.93
C ALA A 192 -15.86 -0.13 1.88
N TYR A 193 -14.97 0.56 1.18
CA TYR A 193 -15.19 1.97 0.85
C TYR A 193 -16.38 2.12 -0.11
N LYS A 194 -17.28 3.05 0.20
CA LYS A 194 -18.47 3.33 -0.61
C LYS A 194 -18.11 4.26 -1.77
N ASP A 195 -18.47 3.85 -2.98
CA ASP A 195 -18.37 4.68 -4.17
C ASP A 195 -19.46 4.25 -5.16
N GLU A 196 -20.31 5.17 -5.58
CA GLU A 196 -21.47 4.89 -6.44
C GLU A 196 -21.09 4.21 -7.75
N ARG A 197 -19.87 4.45 -8.25
CA ARG A 197 -19.38 3.88 -9.51
C ARG A 197 -19.23 2.36 -9.47
N TYR A 198 -18.98 1.76 -8.28
CA TYR A 198 -18.70 0.32 -8.20
C TYR A 198 -19.30 -0.39 -6.97
N SER A 199 -19.96 0.31 -6.04
CA SER A 199 -20.55 -0.34 -4.86
C SER A 199 -21.59 -1.40 -5.21
N SER A 200 -22.31 -1.26 -6.33
CA SER A 200 -23.23 -2.28 -6.81
C SER A 200 -22.53 -3.62 -7.09
N VAL A 201 -21.34 -3.59 -7.69
CA VAL A 201 -20.52 -4.79 -7.98
C VAL A 201 -20.14 -5.50 -6.68
N LEU A 202 -19.67 -4.73 -5.68
CA LEU A 202 -19.29 -5.30 -4.37
C LEU A 202 -20.50 -5.88 -3.64
N THR A 203 -21.65 -5.20 -3.70
CA THR A 203 -22.91 -5.66 -3.10
C THR A 203 -23.38 -6.96 -3.74
N GLU A 204 -23.37 -7.04 -5.08
CA GLU A 204 -23.74 -8.25 -5.81
C GLU A 204 -22.86 -9.45 -5.39
N ARG A 205 -21.55 -9.24 -5.34
CA ARG A 205 -20.60 -10.29 -4.90
C ARG A 205 -20.86 -10.71 -3.45
N ALA A 206 -21.12 -9.77 -2.53
CA ALA A 206 -21.44 -10.06 -1.14
C ALA A 206 -22.73 -10.89 -1.03
N MET A 207 -23.77 -10.56 -1.83
CA MET A 207 -24.99 -11.36 -1.89
C MET A 207 -24.74 -12.79 -2.39
N GLN A 208 -23.94 -12.95 -3.46
CA GLN A 208 -23.58 -14.26 -4.02
C GLN A 208 -22.85 -15.13 -3.00
N THR A 209 -22.03 -14.53 -2.15
CA THR A 209 -21.24 -15.21 -1.12
C THR A 209 -21.94 -15.28 0.24
N GLN A 210 -23.19 -14.77 0.35
CA GLN A 210 -23.92 -14.66 1.62
C GLN A 210 -23.12 -13.95 2.71
N SER A 211 -22.45 -12.87 2.35
CA SER A 211 -21.58 -12.04 3.18
C SER A 211 -22.27 -10.74 3.54
N ASP A 212 -22.09 -10.27 4.77
CA ASP A 212 -22.52 -8.93 5.16
C ASP A 212 -21.50 -7.91 4.74
N ILE A 213 -21.95 -6.83 4.05
CA ILE A 213 -21.08 -5.74 3.62
C ILE A 213 -21.36 -4.47 4.41
N TYR A 214 -20.30 -3.86 4.94
CA TYR A 214 -20.30 -2.66 5.76
C TYR A 214 -19.56 -1.56 5.02
N TYR A 215 -20.32 -0.61 4.49
CA TYR A 215 -19.77 0.50 3.72
C TYR A 215 -19.26 1.64 4.62
N ILE A 216 -18.08 2.11 4.29
CA ILE A 216 -17.47 3.33 4.82
C ILE A 216 -17.74 4.45 3.82
N ASP A 217 -18.46 5.47 4.26
CA ASP A 217 -18.90 6.64 3.49
C ASP A 217 -18.21 7.88 4.02
N ASP A 218 -17.64 8.71 3.13
CA ASP A 218 -16.96 9.95 3.48
C ASP A 218 -17.88 10.92 4.25
N GLU A 219 -19.18 10.93 3.97
CA GLU A 219 -20.15 11.74 4.69
C GLU A 219 -20.19 11.45 6.21
N ASN A 220 -19.76 10.26 6.61
CA ASN A 220 -19.70 9.85 8.01
C ASN A 220 -18.32 10.12 8.65
N ILE A 221 -17.40 10.74 7.94
CA ILE A 221 -16.04 11.04 8.40
C ILE A 221 -15.87 12.54 8.56
N ILE A 222 -15.74 12.99 9.80
CA ILE A 222 -15.43 14.38 10.12
C ILE A 222 -13.96 14.43 10.51
N CYS A 223 -13.15 15.18 9.76
CA CYS A 223 -11.73 15.27 10.03
C CYS A 223 -11.22 16.71 10.07
N ASN A 224 -10.28 16.97 10.99
CA ASN A 224 -9.55 18.23 11.12
C ASN A 224 -8.05 17.93 11.08
N THR A 225 -7.33 18.61 10.21
CA THR A 225 -5.88 18.51 10.09
C THR A 225 -5.21 19.59 10.91
N GLY A 226 -4.33 19.21 11.82
CA GLY A 226 -3.40 20.10 12.53
C GLY A 226 -1.99 20.02 11.93
N ASN A 227 -1.03 20.72 12.49
CA ASN A 227 0.33 20.85 11.94
C ASN A 227 1.06 19.51 11.72
N ASN A 228 0.85 18.51 12.58
CA ASN A 228 1.48 17.19 12.45
C ASN A 228 0.51 16.05 12.80
N GLU A 229 -0.73 16.35 13.07
CA GLU A 229 -1.74 15.39 13.51
C GLU A 229 -3.03 15.58 12.73
N LEU A 230 -3.71 14.48 12.49
CA LEU A 230 -5.07 14.44 12.01
C LEU A 230 -5.97 13.95 13.16
N VAL A 231 -7.07 14.66 13.39
CA VAL A 231 -8.14 14.22 14.31
C VAL A 231 -9.37 13.94 13.48
N PHE A 232 -9.94 12.74 13.62
CA PHE A 232 -11.17 12.41 12.90
C PHE A 232 -12.18 11.69 13.80
N SER A 233 -13.44 11.77 13.41
CA SER A 233 -14.54 11.02 14.02
C SER A 233 -15.23 10.19 12.96
N TYR A 234 -15.61 8.96 13.32
CA TYR A 234 -16.32 8.03 12.45
C TYR A 234 -17.30 7.22 13.28
N ARG A 235 -18.60 7.29 12.97
CA ARG A 235 -19.69 6.61 13.71
C ARG A 235 -19.58 6.86 15.23
N GLY A 236 -19.47 5.80 16.04
CA GLY A 236 -19.31 5.87 17.51
C GLY A 236 -17.95 6.35 18.00
N TYR A 237 -16.94 6.35 17.14
CA TYR A 237 -15.58 6.79 17.45
C TYR A 237 -15.45 8.30 17.33
N LYS A 238 -15.21 9.00 18.43
CA LYS A 238 -15.02 10.45 18.48
C LYS A 238 -13.55 10.79 18.71
N ASP A 239 -13.07 11.82 18.00
CA ASP A 239 -11.75 12.44 18.20
C ASP A 239 -10.60 11.42 18.19
N ILE A 240 -10.60 10.53 17.20
CA ILE A 240 -9.48 9.61 16.95
C ILE A 240 -8.31 10.42 16.39
N ARG A 241 -7.17 10.35 17.07
CA ARG A 241 -5.95 11.05 16.69
C ARG A 241 -5.03 10.15 15.90
N LEU A 242 -4.47 10.66 14.81
CA LEU A 242 -3.44 10.01 14.01
C LEU A 242 -2.19 10.88 14.00
N ASN A 243 -1.04 10.26 14.13
CA ASN A 243 0.27 10.93 14.07
C ASN A 243 0.70 11.15 12.61
N THR A 244 -0.15 11.81 11.84
CA THR A 244 0.07 12.21 10.44
C THR A 244 -0.90 13.32 10.09
N PRO A 245 -0.52 14.33 9.31
CA PRO A 245 -1.43 15.37 8.87
C PRO A 245 -2.22 14.99 7.60
N ALA A 246 -1.97 13.83 6.99
CA ALA A 246 -2.56 13.42 5.74
C ALA A 246 -4.07 13.17 5.86
N ALA A 247 -4.90 14.03 5.25
CA ALA A 247 -6.35 13.95 5.34
C ALA A 247 -6.94 12.62 4.84
N TYR A 248 -6.34 12.02 3.81
CA TYR A 248 -6.76 10.71 3.28
C TYR A 248 -6.60 9.57 4.28
N GLN A 249 -5.80 9.73 5.32
CA GLN A 249 -5.64 8.71 6.37
C GLN A 249 -6.89 8.62 7.26
N ALA A 250 -7.79 9.63 7.26
CA ALA A 250 -9.07 9.52 7.95
C ALA A 250 -9.94 8.40 7.34
N VAL A 251 -9.98 8.31 6.00
CA VAL A 251 -10.70 7.25 5.28
C VAL A 251 -10.07 5.88 5.59
N ASN A 252 -8.75 5.76 5.48
CA ASN A 252 -8.04 4.51 5.80
C ASN A 252 -8.25 4.09 7.26
N GLY A 253 -8.23 5.06 8.18
CA GLY A 253 -8.50 4.86 9.60
C GLY A 253 -9.94 4.41 9.86
N ALA A 254 -10.93 5.01 9.16
CA ALA A 254 -12.33 4.62 9.27
C ALA A 254 -12.57 3.18 8.77
N ILE A 255 -11.91 2.78 7.67
CA ILE A 255 -11.94 1.39 7.18
C ILE A 255 -11.34 0.45 8.23
N ALA A 256 -10.21 0.80 8.83
CA ALA A 256 -9.59 -0.01 9.88
C ALA A 256 -10.50 -0.12 11.11
N LEU A 257 -11.18 0.96 11.52
CA LEU A 257 -12.14 0.93 12.64
C LEU A 257 -13.35 0.04 12.35
N GLU A 258 -13.85 0.01 11.10
CA GLU A 258 -14.92 -0.92 10.72
C GLU A 258 -14.48 -2.38 10.85
N VAL A 259 -13.26 -2.71 10.42
CA VAL A 259 -12.67 -4.05 10.62
C VAL A 259 -12.54 -4.36 12.11
N VAL A 260 -12.09 -3.41 12.93
CA VAL A 260 -12.00 -3.56 14.39
C VAL A 260 -13.36 -3.89 14.99
N ASP A 261 -14.46 -3.25 14.55
CA ASP A 261 -15.82 -3.57 15.01
C ASP A 261 -16.24 -4.99 14.62
N ARG A 262 -15.90 -5.43 13.40
CA ARG A 262 -16.18 -6.84 12.98
C ARG A 262 -15.40 -7.83 13.86
N LEU A 263 -14.14 -7.53 14.18
CA LEU A 263 -13.34 -8.37 15.07
C LEU A 263 -13.89 -8.37 16.51
N ARG A 264 -14.32 -7.23 17.04
CA ARG A 264 -15.01 -7.16 18.35
C ARG A 264 -16.25 -8.06 18.39
N ASN A 265 -17.07 -8.03 17.35
CA ASN A 265 -18.25 -8.87 17.24
C ASN A 265 -17.91 -10.37 17.18
N LYS A 266 -16.71 -10.74 16.76
CA LYS A 266 -16.18 -12.10 16.76
C LYS A 266 -15.46 -12.46 18.08
N GLY A 267 -15.49 -11.57 19.09
CA GLY A 267 -14.98 -11.82 20.45
C GLY A 267 -13.53 -11.40 20.68
N TYR A 268 -12.90 -10.67 19.74
CA TYR A 268 -11.57 -10.12 19.98
C TYR A 268 -11.63 -8.99 21.02
N ASN A 269 -10.73 -9.01 22.00
CA ASN A 269 -10.68 -8.01 23.07
C ASN A 269 -9.97 -6.74 22.62
N LEU A 270 -10.73 -5.79 22.06
CA LEU A 270 -10.23 -4.51 21.51
C LEU A 270 -10.95 -3.37 22.26
N THR A 271 -10.38 -2.91 23.37
CA THR A 271 -10.94 -1.78 24.14
C THR A 271 -10.73 -0.46 23.41
N ASP A 272 -11.52 0.56 23.75
CA ASP A 272 -11.40 1.89 23.12
C ASP A 272 -10.01 2.52 23.34
N ASP A 273 -9.41 2.30 24.52
CA ASP A 273 -8.07 2.80 24.82
C ASP A 273 -7.00 2.12 23.93
N ILE A 274 -7.10 0.81 23.74
CA ILE A 274 -6.22 0.04 22.84
C ILE A 274 -6.37 0.54 21.40
N ILE A 275 -7.61 0.74 20.94
CA ILE A 275 -7.89 1.23 19.59
C ILE A 275 -7.27 2.62 19.41
N ARG A 276 -7.53 3.57 20.31
CA ARG A 276 -6.97 4.92 20.24
C ARG A 276 -5.44 4.92 20.24
N ALA A 277 -4.84 4.14 21.14
CA ALA A 277 -3.39 4.03 21.20
C ALA A 277 -2.81 3.40 19.92
N GLY A 278 -3.42 2.33 19.40
CA GLY A 278 -2.98 1.67 18.17
C GLY A 278 -3.13 2.57 16.94
N MET A 279 -4.23 3.32 16.83
CA MET A 279 -4.45 4.28 15.74
C MET A 279 -3.40 5.40 15.76
N TYR A 280 -3.08 5.96 16.94
CA TYR A 280 -2.08 7.01 17.09
C TYR A 280 -0.65 6.54 16.82
N ASN A 281 -0.30 5.32 17.28
CA ASN A 281 1.06 4.78 17.16
C ASN A 281 1.34 4.13 15.80
N MET A 282 0.37 4.10 14.88
CA MET A 282 0.56 3.57 13.54
C MET A 282 1.68 4.33 12.81
N LYS A 283 2.58 3.56 12.18
CA LYS A 283 3.66 4.09 11.34
C LYS A 283 3.56 3.47 9.95
N TRP A 284 3.55 4.31 8.93
CA TRP A 284 3.59 3.87 7.55
C TRP A 284 4.39 4.86 6.70
N PRO A 285 5.71 4.65 6.58
CA PRO A 285 6.61 5.55 5.84
C PRO A 285 6.19 5.75 4.38
N GLY A 286 6.54 6.92 3.82
CA GLY A 286 6.23 7.26 2.43
C GLY A 286 4.75 7.56 2.16
N ARG A 287 3.98 7.91 3.19
CA ARG A 287 2.59 8.38 3.07
C ARG A 287 2.43 9.69 3.81
N PHE A 288 2.62 10.79 3.08
CA PHE A 288 2.71 12.15 3.60
C PHE A 288 3.72 12.24 4.76
N GLU A 289 4.84 11.57 4.60
CA GLU A 289 5.90 11.54 5.61
C GLU A 289 6.66 12.85 5.60
N ILE A 290 6.66 13.59 6.71
CA ILE A 290 7.37 14.86 6.84
C ILE A 290 8.70 14.60 7.54
N LEU A 291 9.79 14.89 6.84
CA LEU A 291 11.15 14.84 7.35
C LEU A 291 11.68 16.27 7.48
N ASN A 292 12.15 16.61 8.67
CA ASN A 292 12.72 17.94 8.95
C ASN A 292 14.18 17.79 9.37
N ASP A 293 15.06 18.45 8.65
CA ASP A 293 16.47 18.59 9.01
C ASP A 293 16.91 20.05 8.87
N ASN A 294 17.33 20.68 9.97
CA ASN A 294 18.00 21.98 10.02
C ASN A 294 17.41 23.07 9.09
N LYS A 295 16.09 23.28 9.12
CA LYS A 295 15.30 24.18 8.27
C LYS A 295 14.94 23.67 6.87
N LYS A 296 15.33 22.47 6.51
CA LYS A 296 14.92 21.83 5.24
C LYS A 296 13.75 20.90 5.53
N MET A 297 12.64 21.05 4.81
CA MET A 297 11.45 20.19 4.93
C MET A 297 11.32 19.37 3.67
N LEU A 298 11.27 18.03 3.84
CA LEU A 298 11.00 17.07 2.79
C LEU A 298 9.69 16.33 3.09
N ILE A 299 8.79 16.32 2.12
CA ILE A 299 7.53 15.58 2.18
C ILE A 299 7.60 14.42 1.21
N LEU A 300 7.49 13.19 1.71
CA LEU A 300 7.51 11.96 0.91
C LEU A 300 6.10 11.41 0.77
N ASP A 301 5.65 11.16 -0.46
CA ASP A 301 4.37 10.48 -0.70
C ASP A 301 4.45 9.56 -1.93
N GLY A 302 3.92 8.36 -1.77
CA GLY A 302 3.87 7.34 -2.82
C GLY A 302 2.75 7.51 -3.84
N ALA A 303 2.11 8.67 -3.94
CA ALA A 303 1.09 8.96 -4.95
C ALA A 303 1.64 8.76 -6.36
N HIS A 304 1.04 7.83 -7.13
CA HIS A 304 1.53 7.39 -8.44
C HIS A 304 0.39 7.13 -9.46
N ASN A 305 -0.83 7.41 -9.07
CA ASN A 305 -2.02 7.39 -9.92
C ASN A 305 -2.87 8.65 -9.65
N PRO A 306 -3.83 9.01 -10.53
CA PRO A 306 -4.59 10.25 -10.39
C PRO A 306 -5.31 10.39 -9.07
N ALA A 307 -5.94 9.32 -8.57
CA ALA A 307 -6.68 9.34 -7.31
C ALA A 307 -5.74 9.54 -6.10
N GLY A 308 -4.57 8.90 -6.10
CA GLY A 308 -3.54 9.10 -5.06
C GLY A 308 -2.99 10.52 -5.10
N ALA A 309 -2.71 11.06 -6.29
CA ALA A 309 -2.24 12.43 -6.48
C ALA A 309 -3.28 13.47 -6.02
N ALA A 310 -4.56 13.25 -6.30
CA ALA A 310 -5.65 14.08 -5.82
C ALA A 310 -5.74 14.09 -4.28
N ALA A 311 -5.67 12.91 -3.65
CA ALA A 311 -5.71 12.77 -2.19
C ALA A 311 -4.50 13.40 -1.50
N PHE A 312 -3.31 13.26 -2.09
CA PHE A 312 -2.11 13.95 -1.63
C PHE A 312 -2.27 15.48 -1.74
N ALA A 313 -2.70 15.97 -2.90
CA ALA A 313 -2.87 17.41 -3.16
C ALA A 313 -3.92 18.04 -2.23
N ASP A 314 -5.03 17.35 -1.95
CA ASP A 314 -6.02 17.80 -0.96
C ASP A 314 -5.40 17.91 0.43
N SER A 315 -4.66 16.88 0.88
CA SER A 315 -3.97 16.89 2.17
C SER A 315 -2.94 18.02 2.26
N TYR A 316 -2.18 18.25 1.19
CA TYR A 316 -1.20 19.33 1.13
C TYR A 316 -1.88 20.71 1.27
N ARG A 317 -2.94 20.97 0.49
CA ARG A 317 -3.68 22.25 0.53
C ARG A 317 -4.34 22.51 1.88
N ARG A 318 -4.86 21.48 2.55
CA ARG A 318 -5.42 21.61 3.91
C ARG A 318 -4.38 22.07 4.92
N LEU A 319 -3.12 21.67 4.74
CA LEU A 319 -2.04 21.98 5.68
C LEU A 319 -1.30 23.28 5.35
N TYR A 320 -1.06 23.54 4.06
CA TYR A 320 -0.20 24.62 3.58
C TYR A 320 -0.93 25.64 2.69
N GLY A 321 -2.22 25.45 2.43
CA GLY A 321 -2.98 26.34 1.54
C GLY A 321 -2.45 26.32 0.12
N ASP A 322 -2.23 27.51 -0.44
CA ASP A 322 -1.72 27.70 -1.82
C ASP A 322 -0.20 27.82 -1.89
N GLU A 323 0.51 27.51 -0.79
CA GLU A 323 1.98 27.53 -0.81
C GLU A 323 2.53 26.55 -1.86
N LYS A 324 3.55 26.99 -2.57
CA LYS A 324 4.22 26.19 -3.60
C LYS A 324 5.46 25.52 -3.05
N SER A 325 5.90 24.44 -3.70
CA SER A 325 7.06 23.65 -3.30
C SER A 325 7.90 23.28 -4.52
N VAL A 326 9.18 23.00 -4.32
CA VAL A 326 9.99 22.30 -5.32
C VAL A 326 9.61 20.83 -5.33
N ILE A 327 9.33 20.26 -6.49
CA ILE A 327 8.86 18.87 -6.60
C ILE A 327 9.93 18.00 -7.25
N ILE A 328 10.33 16.93 -6.58
CA ILE A 328 11.07 15.80 -7.16
C ILE A 328 10.06 14.80 -7.68
N LEU A 329 10.01 14.58 -8.98
CA LEU A 329 9.02 13.72 -9.62
C LEU A 329 9.67 12.57 -10.38
N ALA A 330 9.27 11.34 -10.04
CA ALA A 330 9.59 10.16 -10.83
C ALA A 330 8.33 9.38 -11.15
N MET A 331 8.17 8.93 -12.38
CA MET A 331 6.99 8.19 -12.84
C MET A 331 7.38 6.88 -13.52
N PHE A 332 6.47 5.92 -13.56
CA PHE A 332 6.58 4.78 -14.47
C PHE A 332 5.81 5.04 -15.76
N LYS A 333 6.31 4.52 -16.89
CA LYS A 333 5.74 4.72 -18.24
C LYS A 333 4.31 4.18 -18.39
N ASP A 334 3.98 3.15 -17.62
CA ASP A 334 2.69 2.46 -17.63
C ASP A 334 1.63 3.13 -16.75
N LYS A 335 1.95 4.27 -16.10
CA LYS A 335 1.02 5.02 -15.28
C LYS A 335 0.41 6.20 -16.03
N ASP A 336 -0.78 6.62 -15.59
CA ASP A 336 -1.43 7.82 -16.13
C ASP A 336 -0.70 9.09 -15.64
N THR A 337 0.40 9.40 -16.34
CA THR A 337 1.22 10.57 -16.04
C THR A 337 0.41 11.86 -16.11
N ARG A 338 -0.49 12.00 -17.10
CA ARG A 338 -1.28 13.22 -17.27
C ARG A 338 -2.20 13.45 -16.09
N GLY A 339 -2.98 12.45 -15.70
CA GLY A 339 -3.89 12.56 -14.57
C GLY A 339 -3.17 12.82 -13.24
N VAL A 340 -1.95 12.28 -13.04
CA VAL A 340 -1.12 12.63 -11.87
C VAL A 340 -0.68 14.10 -11.92
N LEU A 341 -0.19 14.58 -13.05
CA LEU A 341 0.30 15.95 -13.21
C LEU A 341 -0.80 17.00 -13.01
N GLU A 342 -2.04 16.72 -13.40
CA GLU A 342 -3.20 17.62 -13.19
C GLU A 342 -3.38 18.00 -11.71
N HIS A 343 -3.02 17.09 -10.77
CA HIS A 343 -3.13 17.34 -9.34
C HIS A 343 -1.84 17.86 -8.71
N ILE A 344 -0.68 17.43 -9.20
CA ILE A 344 0.63 17.75 -8.61
C ILE A 344 1.16 19.10 -9.08
N MET A 345 1.02 19.44 -10.38
CA MET A 345 1.56 20.70 -10.92
C MET A 345 1.00 21.97 -10.26
N PRO A 346 -0.30 22.01 -9.83
CA PRO A 346 -0.78 23.16 -9.07
C PRO A 346 -0.05 23.40 -7.74
N LEU A 347 0.68 22.44 -7.19
CA LEU A 347 1.47 22.57 -5.96
C LEU A 347 2.91 23.01 -6.22
N ALA A 348 3.34 22.99 -7.47
CA ALA A 348 4.74 23.21 -7.83
C ALA A 348 5.08 24.70 -8.01
N ASP A 349 6.23 25.09 -7.48
CA ASP A 349 6.99 26.27 -7.86
C ASP A 349 7.94 25.94 -9.02
N SER A 350 8.64 24.83 -8.86
CA SER A 350 9.50 24.24 -9.89
C SER A 350 9.53 22.71 -9.74
N VAL A 351 9.98 22.01 -10.78
CA VAL A 351 10.03 20.55 -10.83
C VAL A 351 11.41 20.06 -11.24
N ILE A 352 11.94 19.09 -10.51
CA ILE A 352 13.07 18.28 -10.91
C ILE A 352 12.57 16.87 -11.21
N THR A 353 12.61 16.47 -12.47
CA THR A 353 12.30 15.10 -12.84
C THR A 353 13.50 14.20 -12.63
N THR A 354 13.25 13.01 -12.10
CA THR A 354 14.26 11.97 -11.90
C THR A 354 13.69 10.60 -12.30
N MET A 355 14.40 9.52 -12.01
CA MET A 355 13.95 8.17 -12.34
C MET A 355 14.39 7.17 -11.25
N ALA A 356 13.63 6.09 -11.06
CA ALA A 356 14.09 4.97 -10.26
C ALA A 356 15.24 4.26 -11.01
N PRO A 357 16.45 4.14 -10.41
CA PRO A 357 17.59 3.51 -11.08
C PRO A 357 17.30 2.04 -11.37
N ASP A 358 17.90 1.52 -12.43
CA ASP A 358 17.87 0.11 -12.84
C ASP A 358 16.44 -0.49 -13.00
N ASN A 359 15.43 0.38 -13.16
CA ASN A 359 14.06 -0.06 -13.38
C ASN A 359 13.61 0.23 -14.82
N PRO A 360 13.39 -0.79 -15.66
CA PRO A 360 13.03 -0.61 -17.08
C PRO A 360 11.66 0.07 -17.29
N ARG A 361 10.81 0.07 -16.27
CA ARG A 361 9.52 0.78 -16.29
C ARG A 361 9.67 2.29 -16.05
N SER A 362 10.82 2.76 -15.54
CA SER A 362 11.02 4.19 -15.27
C SER A 362 10.79 5.03 -16.51
N PHE A 363 10.06 6.12 -16.36
CA PHE A 363 10.01 7.18 -17.35
C PHE A 363 11.35 7.90 -17.31
N PRO A 364 12.11 8.00 -18.44
CA PRO A 364 13.39 8.69 -18.41
C PRO A 364 13.24 10.13 -17.93
N ALA A 365 14.12 10.58 -17.04
CA ALA A 365 14.01 11.89 -16.41
C ALA A 365 13.88 13.03 -17.43
N LYS A 366 14.71 13.03 -18.48
CA LYS A 366 14.67 14.03 -19.54
C LYS A 366 13.34 14.03 -20.27
N ASP A 367 12.84 12.86 -20.66
CA ASP A 367 11.61 12.72 -21.45
C ASP A 367 10.39 13.18 -20.62
N LEU A 368 10.39 12.88 -19.30
CA LEU A 368 9.37 13.35 -18.38
C LEU A 368 9.41 14.88 -18.23
N ALA A 369 10.60 15.49 -18.15
CA ALA A 369 10.74 16.94 -18.14
C ALA A 369 10.21 17.60 -19.42
N GLU A 370 10.54 17.03 -20.59
CA GLU A 370 10.03 17.51 -21.88
C GLU A 370 8.51 17.37 -21.98
N TYR A 371 7.96 16.26 -21.45
CA TYR A 371 6.53 16.06 -21.37
C TYR A 371 5.85 17.15 -20.52
N ILE A 372 6.39 17.47 -19.34
CA ILE A 372 5.82 18.51 -18.47
C ILE A 372 5.88 19.89 -19.15
N LYS A 373 7.03 20.29 -19.71
CA LYS A 373 7.20 21.57 -20.40
C LYS A 373 6.22 21.78 -21.57
N LYS A 374 5.76 20.71 -22.19
CA LYS A 374 4.80 20.77 -23.29
C LYS A 374 3.41 21.22 -22.85
N TYR A 375 3.03 20.93 -21.60
CA TYR A 375 1.65 21.13 -21.12
C TYR A 375 1.55 22.13 -19.97
N TYR A 376 2.66 22.48 -19.32
CA TYR A 376 2.68 23.36 -18.15
C TYR A 376 3.75 24.43 -18.31
N ASP A 377 3.37 25.68 -18.03
CA ASP A 377 4.28 26.83 -17.99
C ASP A 377 4.88 26.94 -16.59
N ILE A 378 5.91 26.13 -16.32
CA ILE A 378 6.60 26.03 -15.04
C ILE A 378 8.08 25.72 -15.28
N GLU A 379 8.94 26.13 -14.36
CA GLU A 379 10.35 25.77 -14.40
C GLU A 379 10.55 24.26 -14.17
N VAL A 380 11.16 23.56 -15.15
CA VAL A 380 11.42 22.13 -15.08
C VAL A 380 12.86 21.82 -15.43
N GLY A 381 13.57 21.26 -14.45
CA GLY A 381 14.87 20.63 -14.63
C GLY A 381 14.76 19.11 -14.71
N TYR A 382 15.85 18.42 -15.02
CA TYR A 382 15.95 16.97 -14.92
C TYR A 382 17.34 16.56 -14.43
N GLU A 383 17.38 15.51 -13.63
CA GLU A 383 18.59 14.83 -13.17
C GLU A 383 18.27 13.34 -12.96
N ALA A 384 18.97 12.48 -13.69
CA ALA A 384 18.72 11.04 -13.64
C ALA A 384 19.27 10.40 -12.35
N ASP A 385 20.38 10.95 -11.83
CA ASP A 385 20.92 10.56 -10.54
C ASP A 385 20.07 11.16 -9.42
N ILE A 386 19.40 10.31 -8.68
CA ILE A 386 18.43 10.73 -7.67
C ILE A 386 19.07 11.52 -6.52
N TYR A 387 20.30 11.21 -6.11
CA TYR A 387 21.00 11.93 -5.05
C TYR A 387 21.35 13.36 -5.47
N LYS A 388 21.71 13.53 -6.74
CA LYS A 388 21.93 14.86 -7.32
C LYS A 388 20.62 15.62 -7.51
N ALA A 389 19.54 14.91 -7.91
CA ALA A 389 18.22 15.50 -8.02
C ALA A 389 17.73 16.05 -6.67
N VAL A 390 17.93 15.31 -5.58
CA VAL A 390 17.63 15.75 -4.21
C VAL A 390 18.43 16.98 -3.82
N SER A 391 19.75 16.99 -4.05
CA SER A 391 20.61 18.14 -3.76
C SER A 391 20.15 19.37 -4.53
N LEU A 392 19.89 19.22 -5.82
CA LEU A 392 19.43 20.31 -6.70
C LEU A 392 18.07 20.86 -6.24
N ALA A 393 17.14 19.99 -5.87
CA ALA A 393 15.83 20.40 -5.38
C ALA A 393 15.94 21.22 -4.07
N PHE A 394 16.80 20.81 -3.14
CA PHE A 394 17.03 21.59 -1.92
C PHE A 394 17.75 22.91 -2.15
N ASP A 395 18.66 22.97 -3.12
CA ASP A 395 19.34 24.23 -3.49
C ASP A 395 18.34 25.21 -4.13
N MET A 396 17.41 24.72 -4.95
CA MET A 396 16.34 25.54 -5.55
C MET A 396 15.30 25.97 -4.52
N ALA A 397 14.95 25.09 -3.59
CA ALA A 397 13.93 25.38 -2.59
C ALA A 397 14.38 26.42 -1.55
N GLY A 398 15.69 26.53 -1.25
CA GLY A 398 16.17 27.40 -0.19
C GLY A 398 15.56 27.05 1.16
N GLU A 399 14.69 27.93 1.69
CA GLU A 399 13.91 27.69 2.93
C GLU A 399 12.52 27.11 2.66
N ASN A 400 12.15 26.92 1.38
CA ASN A 400 10.87 26.35 1.00
C ASN A 400 10.87 24.81 1.15
N LYS A 401 9.71 24.19 0.94
CA LYS A 401 9.51 22.75 1.07
C LYS A 401 9.92 22.02 -0.22
N VAL A 402 10.40 20.81 -0.06
CA VAL A 402 10.60 19.86 -1.16
C VAL A 402 9.58 18.74 -1.02
N ILE A 403 8.93 18.37 -2.11
CA ILE A 403 8.01 17.21 -2.21
C ILE A 403 8.64 16.16 -3.10
N ALA A 404 8.69 14.90 -2.69
CA ALA A 404 9.03 13.78 -3.55
C ALA A 404 7.83 12.87 -3.74
N CYS A 405 7.39 12.68 -4.99
CA CYS A 405 6.22 11.87 -5.32
C CYS A 405 6.26 11.28 -6.74
N GLY A 406 5.21 10.52 -7.11
CA GLY A 406 5.02 9.95 -8.46
C GLY A 406 5.40 8.47 -8.59
N SER A 407 6.21 7.92 -7.69
CA SER A 407 6.50 6.49 -7.62
C SER A 407 7.02 6.12 -6.24
N LEU A 408 6.67 4.94 -5.75
CA LEU A 408 7.24 4.39 -4.51
C LEU A 408 8.72 4.01 -4.66
N ALA A 409 9.11 3.55 -5.86
CA ALA A 409 10.43 2.97 -6.09
C ALA A 409 11.61 3.94 -5.93
N HIS A 410 11.38 5.26 -6.01
CA HIS A 410 12.45 6.24 -5.83
C HIS A 410 12.48 6.84 -4.41
N LEU A 411 11.41 6.72 -3.63
CA LEU A 411 11.33 7.34 -2.30
C LEU A 411 12.39 6.82 -1.33
N ALA A 412 12.77 5.54 -1.43
CA ALA A 412 13.83 4.95 -0.63
C ALA A 412 15.19 5.65 -0.81
N LEU A 413 15.44 6.18 -1.98
CA LEU A 413 16.71 6.83 -2.33
C LEU A 413 16.68 8.35 -2.10
N VAL A 414 15.50 8.92 -1.91
CA VAL A 414 15.30 10.34 -1.57
C VAL A 414 15.45 10.58 -0.08
N LYS A 415 15.14 9.58 0.76
CA LYS A 415 15.22 9.62 2.22
C LYS A 415 16.65 9.46 2.71
#